data_34c88c704098610483a337d6f47e9b27
#
_entry.id   34c88c704098610483a337d6f47e9b27
#
_cell.length_a   1.000
_cell.length_b   1.000
_cell.length_c   1.000
_cell.angle_alpha   90.00
_cell.angle_beta   90.00
_cell.angle_gamma   90.00
#
_symmetry.space_group_name_H-M   'P 1'
#
loop_
_entity.id
_entity.type
_entity.pdbx_description
1 polymer ?
#
loop_
_entity_poly.entity_id
_entity_poly.type
_entity_poly.pdbx_seq_one_letter_code
_entity_poly.pdbx_strand_id
1 'polypeptide(L)'
;MKLINRSTNKQSINWFSTSQSHDEVEAVVKNFKDLILAKGTSALDAINKQLGLKKLKAYKVNSKEISSSDQAVSGELKSAILAASKNIQLVCENDKINLSSSLIETTKGITIWKEFRAIDSVGLYVPGGTAPLISSLLMQIIPATVAGCSNIVVCSPPDIHGKIAPEILWICKLYNVSNIYKIGGAQSILAMAYGTTIVPQVSKIFGPGNAYVNYAKELVSKDVAIDLPAGPSEVMIVTNDLENSSLAAADALSQLEHGDDSKAFVISQKLNVLMKVKSEVLKQKKSLKRQTILNESIKNLILIKSKSVIDTSQLINECAPEHLILLDDDFAQYLPSINNAGSIFCGSLSPESFGDYASGSNHVLPTNGKAKTYSGLGIKDFGKQITVQTASSEGFMNLKDTVTTLASAEGLDAHAAAVDIRRSRVTDTDKSRSCVEIRKTNETNIYINLNLDGSGKYSINTGISFLDHLLEQFSKHSKIDLYLMCDGDLHIDEHHTIEDIAITLGSAINTALNDRLGICRYSSVETLVMDEVKCSVSIDLASRRYLSFQCSKLREVVGDFPGEMLEHFF
;
A
#
# COMPACT_ATOMS: atom_id res chain seq x y z
N MET A 1 -5.34 18.08 -32.84
CA MET A 1 -6.06 18.98 -31.91
C MET A 1 -7.51 19.14 -32.36
N LYS A 2 -8.45 18.90 -31.47
CA LYS A 2 -9.90 19.00 -31.70
C LYS A 2 -10.51 19.99 -30.70
N LEU A 3 -11.42 20.88 -31.15
CA LEU A 3 -12.19 21.76 -30.28
C LEU A 3 -13.63 21.27 -30.18
N ILE A 4 -14.13 21.10 -28.96
CA ILE A 4 -15.50 20.69 -28.66
C ILE A 4 -16.17 21.83 -27.88
N ASN A 5 -17.33 22.28 -28.35
CA ASN A 5 -18.13 23.31 -27.66
C ASN A 5 -19.44 22.68 -27.13
N ARG A 6 -19.50 22.44 -25.84
CA ARG A 6 -20.69 21.86 -25.16
C ARG A 6 -21.89 22.81 -25.17
N SER A 7 -21.67 24.11 -25.37
CA SER A 7 -22.78 25.07 -25.45
C SER A 7 -23.69 24.84 -26.66
N THR A 8 -23.16 24.25 -27.73
CA THR A 8 -23.87 24.02 -29.00
C THR A 8 -24.06 22.55 -29.35
N ASN A 9 -23.38 21.63 -28.66
CA ASN A 9 -23.39 20.21 -29.02
C ASN A 9 -23.64 19.32 -27.79
N LYS A 10 -24.74 18.54 -27.82
CA LYS A 10 -25.11 17.58 -26.76
C LYS A 10 -24.51 16.18 -26.98
N GLN A 11 -23.66 15.99 -28.00
CA GLN A 11 -23.07 14.68 -28.26
C GLN A 11 -22.15 14.23 -27.09
N SER A 12 -22.29 12.96 -26.74
CA SER A 12 -21.36 12.29 -25.83
C SER A 12 -19.93 12.36 -26.41
N ILE A 13 -18.97 12.69 -25.57
CA ILE A 13 -17.57 12.68 -25.96
C ILE A 13 -17.10 11.23 -25.91
N ASN A 14 -16.58 10.74 -27.04
CA ASN A 14 -15.87 9.46 -27.03
C ASN A 14 -14.45 9.72 -26.51
N TRP A 15 -14.25 9.50 -25.20
CA TRP A 15 -12.99 9.75 -24.51
C TRP A 15 -11.89 8.78 -24.96
N PHE A 16 -12.26 7.52 -25.19
CA PHE A 16 -11.31 6.44 -25.42
C PHE A 16 -11.73 5.64 -26.67
N SER A 17 -11.06 5.90 -27.79
CA SER A 17 -11.21 5.07 -28.99
C SER A 17 -10.22 3.90 -28.93
N THR A 18 -10.71 2.67 -29.02
CA THR A 18 -9.89 1.47 -29.19
C THR A 18 -9.51 1.34 -30.68
N SER A 19 -8.24 1.48 -31.02
CA SER A 19 -7.77 1.44 -32.41
C SER A 19 -6.69 0.38 -32.70
N GLN A 20 -6.56 -0.68 -31.88
CA GLN A 20 -5.69 -1.81 -32.22
C GLN A 20 -6.51 -3.10 -32.29
N SER A 21 -6.25 -3.91 -33.35
CA SER A 21 -6.79 -5.26 -33.44
C SER A 21 -6.20 -6.09 -32.29
N HIS A 22 -7.02 -6.41 -31.29
CA HIS A 22 -6.62 -7.25 -30.17
C HIS A 22 -6.14 -8.65 -30.61
N ASP A 23 -6.60 -9.13 -31.78
CA ASP A 23 -6.37 -10.48 -32.26
C ASP A 23 -4.89 -10.83 -32.47
N GLU A 24 -4.09 -9.91 -33.01
CA GLU A 24 -2.65 -10.13 -33.22
C GLU A 24 -1.86 -10.19 -31.91
N VAL A 25 -2.14 -9.25 -31.01
CA VAL A 25 -1.51 -9.20 -29.67
C VAL A 25 -1.85 -10.47 -28.91
N GLU A 26 -3.11 -10.88 -28.93
CA GLU A 26 -3.61 -12.09 -28.29
C GLU A 26 -2.90 -13.35 -28.79
N ALA A 27 -2.82 -13.52 -30.11
CA ALA A 27 -2.18 -14.68 -30.72
C ALA A 27 -0.71 -14.81 -30.32
N VAL A 28 0.04 -13.69 -30.34
CA VAL A 28 1.46 -13.66 -29.97
C VAL A 28 1.64 -14.02 -28.50
N VAL A 29 0.87 -13.40 -27.59
CA VAL A 29 1.03 -13.62 -26.15
C VAL A 29 0.60 -15.04 -25.74
N LYS A 30 -0.47 -15.58 -26.33
CA LYS A 30 -0.86 -16.99 -26.12
C LYS A 30 0.22 -17.95 -26.55
N ASN A 31 0.83 -17.74 -27.74
CA ASN A 31 1.96 -18.55 -28.18
C ASN A 31 3.15 -18.48 -27.20
N PHE A 32 3.46 -17.29 -26.66
CA PHE A 32 4.52 -17.17 -25.66
C PHE A 32 4.19 -17.92 -24.36
N LYS A 33 2.92 -17.87 -23.91
CA LYS A 33 2.44 -18.65 -22.76
C LYS A 33 2.67 -20.14 -22.97
N ASP A 34 2.23 -20.68 -24.09
CA ASP A 34 2.36 -22.10 -24.41
C ASP A 34 3.83 -22.54 -24.47
N LEU A 35 4.70 -21.70 -25.04
CA LEU A 35 6.15 -21.95 -25.06
C LEU A 35 6.74 -21.99 -23.65
N ILE A 36 6.38 -21.03 -22.77
CA ILE A 36 6.90 -20.97 -21.39
C ILE A 36 6.43 -22.17 -20.58
N LEU A 37 5.17 -22.55 -20.69
CA LEU A 37 4.61 -23.72 -20.00
C LEU A 37 5.27 -25.02 -20.48
N ALA A 38 5.55 -25.15 -21.78
CA ALA A 38 6.13 -26.37 -22.36
C ALA A 38 7.65 -26.49 -22.15
N LYS A 39 8.38 -25.37 -22.19
CA LYS A 39 9.87 -25.38 -22.28
C LYS A 39 10.56 -24.64 -21.14
N GLY A 40 9.81 -23.98 -20.22
CA GLY A 40 10.40 -23.23 -19.12
C GLY A 40 11.41 -22.18 -19.59
N THR A 41 12.60 -22.19 -18.98
CA THR A 41 13.67 -21.23 -19.32
C THR A 41 14.09 -21.25 -20.78
N SER A 42 14.12 -22.42 -21.45
CA SER A 42 14.52 -22.49 -22.86
C SER A 42 13.52 -21.80 -23.81
N ALA A 43 12.30 -21.58 -23.35
CA ALA A 43 11.32 -20.76 -24.08
C ALA A 43 11.78 -19.31 -24.26
N LEU A 44 12.48 -18.75 -23.25
CA LEU A 44 12.98 -17.36 -23.32
C LEU A 44 13.95 -17.16 -24.48
N ASP A 45 14.84 -18.14 -24.73
CA ASP A 45 15.73 -18.11 -25.89
C ASP A 45 14.95 -18.19 -27.21
N ALA A 46 13.92 -19.04 -27.28
CA ALA A 46 13.09 -19.19 -28.46
C ALA A 46 12.29 -17.91 -28.75
N ILE A 47 11.68 -17.31 -27.72
CA ILE A 47 10.94 -16.05 -27.83
C ILE A 47 11.87 -14.91 -28.24
N ASN A 48 13.05 -14.78 -27.61
CA ASN A 48 14.02 -13.76 -27.97
C ASN A 48 14.44 -13.89 -29.46
N LYS A 49 14.61 -15.12 -29.96
CA LYS A 49 14.89 -15.36 -31.39
C LYS A 49 13.74 -14.91 -32.29
N GLN A 50 12.48 -15.17 -31.91
CA GLN A 50 11.29 -14.71 -32.65
C GLN A 50 11.22 -13.18 -32.69
N LEU A 51 11.61 -12.51 -31.61
CA LEU A 51 11.64 -11.05 -31.50
C LEU A 51 12.89 -10.41 -32.13
N GLY A 52 13.78 -11.18 -32.74
CA GLY A 52 15.04 -10.68 -33.32
C GLY A 52 16.05 -10.22 -32.27
N LEU A 53 15.89 -10.62 -31.02
CA LEU A 53 16.79 -10.26 -29.92
C LEU A 53 17.96 -11.23 -29.85
N LYS A 54 19.10 -10.72 -29.37
CA LYS A 54 20.30 -11.56 -29.18
C LYS A 54 20.10 -12.54 -28.02
N LYS A 55 20.66 -13.74 -28.16
CA LYS A 55 20.74 -14.70 -27.07
C LYS A 55 21.61 -14.14 -25.94
N LEU A 56 21.09 -14.19 -24.71
CA LEU A 56 21.81 -13.75 -23.51
C LEU A 56 22.67 -14.89 -22.95
N LYS A 57 23.84 -14.54 -22.41
CA LYS A 57 24.67 -15.52 -21.68
C LYS A 57 24.03 -15.92 -20.34
N ALA A 58 23.35 -15.00 -19.69
CA ALA A 58 22.61 -15.22 -18.45
C ALA A 58 21.43 -14.24 -18.36
N TYR A 59 20.30 -14.72 -17.92
CA TYR A 59 19.11 -13.90 -17.68
C TYR A 59 19.13 -13.23 -16.30
N LYS A 60 19.67 -13.88 -15.27
CA LYS A 60 19.80 -13.28 -13.95
C LYS A 60 21.00 -12.33 -13.91
N VAL A 61 20.79 -11.16 -13.32
CA VAL A 61 21.87 -10.19 -13.03
C VAL A 61 22.74 -10.73 -11.91
N ASN A 62 24.05 -10.60 -12.06
CA ASN A 62 25.01 -11.06 -11.04
C ASN A 62 25.42 -9.91 -10.10
N SER A 63 25.99 -10.25 -8.95
CA SER A 63 26.39 -9.29 -7.91
C SER A 63 27.41 -8.26 -8.38
N LYS A 64 28.27 -8.62 -9.36
CA LYS A 64 29.26 -7.67 -9.93
C LYS A 64 28.58 -6.61 -10.78
N GLU A 65 27.56 -6.98 -11.57
CA GLU A 65 26.77 -6.02 -12.34
C GLU A 65 26.05 -5.04 -11.41
N ILE A 66 25.45 -5.54 -10.31
CA ILE A 66 24.82 -4.70 -9.30
C ILE A 66 25.83 -3.74 -8.67
N SER A 67 26.98 -4.24 -8.22
CA SER A 67 28.00 -3.41 -7.59
C SER A 67 28.60 -2.35 -8.53
N SER A 68 28.74 -2.66 -9.83
CA SER A 68 29.28 -1.73 -10.81
C SER A 68 28.38 -0.49 -11.04
N SER A 69 27.10 -0.57 -10.68
CA SER A 69 26.15 0.56 -10.78
C SER A 69 26.55 1.76 -9.90
N ASP A 70 27.29 1.53 -8.82
CA ASP A 70 27.76 2.62 -7.95
C ASP A 70 28.66 3.63 -8.66
N GLN A 71 29.46 3.17 -9.59
CA GLN A 71 30.34 4.07 -10.36
C GLN A 71 29.66 4.62 -11.63
N ALA A 72 28.66 3.92 -12.13
CA ALA A 72 27.97 4.27 -13.37
C ALA A 72 26.91 5.36 -13.19
N VAL A 73 26.28 5.44 -12.01
CA VAL A 73 25.24 6.46 -11.71
C VAL A 73 25.89 7.71 -11.12
N SER A 74 25.56 8.89 -11.69
CA SER A 74 26.11 10.16 -11.22
C SER A 74 25.66 10.52 -9.79
N GLY A 75 26.48 11.29 -9.07
CA GLY A 75 26.13 11.75 -7.72
C GLY A 75 24.86 12.61 -7.68
N GLU A 76 24.66 13.45 -8.69
CA GLU A 76 23.47 14.28 -8.84
C GLU A 76 22.20 13.41 -8.96
N LEU A 77 22.23 12.39 -9.84
CA LEU A 77 21.09 11.49 -10.02
C LEU A 77 20.81 10.66 -8.77
N LYS A 78 21.85 10.19 -8.07
CA LYS A 78 21.69 9.51 -6.78
C LYS A 78 21.00 10.39 -5.75
N SER A 79 21.41 11.64 -5.64
CA SER A 79 20.79 12.62 -4.71
C SER A 79 19.31 12.84 -5.05
N ALA A 80 18.98 12.97 -6.33
CA ALA A 80 17.59 13.12 -6.79
C ALA A 80 16.75 11.87 -6.48
N ILE A 81 17.28 10.66 -6.73
CA ILE A 81 16.61 9.40 -6.41
C ILE A 81 16.37 9.29 -4.90
N LEU A 82 17.35 9.62 -4.06
CA LEU A 82 17.21 9.56 -2.60
C LEU A 82 16.15 10.55 -2.09
N ALA A 83 16.11 11.76 -2.64
CA ALA A 83 15.09 12.75 -2.28
C ALA A 83 13.68 12.28 -2.65
N ALA A 84 13.48 11.78 -3.87
CA ALA A 84 12.21 11.20 -4.32
C ALA A 84 11.82 9.99 -3.45
N SER A 85 12.76 9.10 -3.19
CA SER A 85 12.57 7.90 -2.37
C SER A 85 12.06 8.24 -0.97
N LYS A 86 12.65 9.25 -0.32
CA LYS A 86 12.25 9.70 1.00
C LYS A 86 10.79 10.14 1.03
N ASN A 87 10.35 10.92 0.05
CA ASN A 87 8.98 11.41 0.00
C ASN A 87 7.97 10.27 -0.26
N ILE A 88 8.29 9.36 -1.20
CA ILE A 88 7.43 8.21 -1.48
C ILE A 88 7.35 7.29 -0.26
N GLN A 89 8.47 7.06 0.41
CA GLN A 89 8.52 6.22 1.61
C GLN A 89 7.67 6.82 2.74
N LEU A 90 7.78 8.12 2.99
CA LEU A 90 7.00 8.82 4.01
C LEU A 90 5.49 8.64 3.79
N VAL A 91 5.01 8.79 2.55
CA VAL A 91 3.59 8.57 2.22
C VAL A 91 3.21 7.10 2.44
N CYS A 92 4.03 6.16 2.00
CA CYS A 92 3.76 4.73 2.19
C CYS A 92 3.72 4.32 3.67
N GLU A 93 4.62 4.85 4.50
CA GLU A 93 4.66 4.58 5.94
C GLU A 93 3.40 5.12 6.63
N ASN A 94 3.00 6.36 6.32
CA ASN A 94 1.76 6.92 6.83
C ASN A 94 0.52 6.13 6.40
N ASP A 95 0.47 5.72 5.13
CA ASP A 95 -0.63 4.89 4.63
C ASP A 95 -0.68 3.52 5.31
N LYS A 96 0.49 2.93 5.64
CA LYS A 96 0.59 1.64 6.34
C LYS A 96 -0.05 1.69 7.72
N ILE A 97 0.17 2.76 8.46
CA ILE A 97 -0.43 2.97 9.79
C ILE A 97 -1.96 2.95 9.67
N ASN A 98 -2.51 3.59 8.64
CA ASN A 98 -3.96 3.64 8.41
C ASN A 98 -4.58 2.31 7.92
N LEU A 99 -3.76 1.33 7.52
CA LEU A 99 -4.24 -0.01 7.13
C LEU A 99 -4.50 -0.93 8.33
N SER A 100 -3.95 -0.64 9.48
CA SER A 100 -4.25 -1.36 10.72
C SER A 100 -5.60 -0.86 11.24
N SER A 101 -6.58 -1.76 11.40
CA SER A 101 -7.90 -1.34 11.84
C SER A 101 -8.00 -1.36 13.36
N SER A 102 -8.73 -0.37 13.88
CA SER A 102 -9.20 -0.39 15.26
C SER A 102 -10.01 -1.66 15.54
N LEU A 103 -9.88 -2.13 16.76
CA LEU A 103 -10.73 -3.19 17.32
C LEU A 103 -12.18 -2.69 17.40
N ILE A 104 -13.11 -3.51 16.93
CA ILE A 104 -14.54 -3.20 16.96
C ILE A 104 -15.24 -4.29 17.76
N GLU A 105 -15.87 -3.92 18.85
CA GLU A 105 -16.81 -4.78 19.54
C GLU A 105 -18.18 -4.64 18.86
N THR A 106 -18.59 -5.66 18.11
CA THR A 106 -19.85 -5.64 17.35
C THR A 106 -21.06 -6.04 18.20
N THR A 107 -20.83 -6.96 19.10
CA THR A 107 -21.75 -7.41 20.14
C THR A 107 -20.91 -7.60 21.39
N LYS A 108 -21.42 -7.29 22.56
CA LYS A 108 -20.65 -7.43 23.79
C LYS A 108 -20.00 -8.81 23.89
N GLY A 109 -18.67 -8.83 24.00
CA GLY A 109 -17.84 -10.03 23.97
C GLY A 109 -17.48 -10.58 22.60
N ILE A 110 -17.84 -9.91 21.48
CA ILE A 110 -17.39 -10.25 20.11
C ILE A 110 -16.53 -9.12 19.58
N THR A 111 -15.26 -9.38 19.41
CA THR A 111 -14.30 -8.40 18.91
C THR A 111 -13.79 -8.80 17.53
N ILE A 112 -13.78 -7.83 16.61
CA ILE A 112 -13.31 -7.98 15.24
C ILE A 112 -12.27 -6.90 14.93
N TRP A 113 -11.17 -7.29 14.26
CA TRP A 113 -10.20 -6.35 13.72
C TRP A 113 -9.63 -6.87 12.40
N LYS A 114 -8.88 -6.02 11.71
CA LYS A 114 -8.19 -6.38 10.48
C LYS A 114 -6.70 -6.22 10.67
N GLU A 115 -5.94 -7.20 10.22
CA GLU A 115 -4.49 -7.16 10.20
C GLU A 115 -3.98 -7.09 8.78
N PHE A 116 -3.10 -6.12 8.52
CA PHE A 116 -2.40 -6.05 7.25
C PHE A 116 -1.26 -7.06 7.21
N ARG A 117 -1.21 -7.84 6.16
CA ARG A 117 -0.15 -8.83 5.90
C ARG A 117 0.42 -8.58 4.51
N ALA A 118 1.74 -8.46 4.40
CA ALA A 118 2.42 -8.35 3.11
C ALA A 118 2.15 -9.57 2.21
N ILE A 119 2.22 -9.37 0.91
CA ILE A 119 2.30 -10.45 -0.07
C ILE A 119 3.75 -10.95 -0.07
N ASP A 120 3.96 -12.26 0.10
CA ASP A 120 5.30 -12.83 0.27
C ASP A 120 6.18 -12.62 -0.97
N SER A 121 5.63 -12.82 -2.17
CA SER A 121 6.38 -12.77 -3.42
C SER A 121 5.68 -11.88 -4.45
N VAL A 122 6.40 -10.85 -4.92
CA VAL A 122 5.89 -9.88 -5.89
C VAL A 122 6.84 -9.72 -7.06
N GLY A 123 6.26 -9.57 -8.26
CA GLY A 123 7.00 -9.32 -9.50
C GLY A 123 6.82 -7.87 -9.94
N LEU A 124 7.91 -7.16 -10.15
CA LEU A 124 7.95 -5.78 -10.60
C LEU A 124 8.46 -5.74 -12.03
N TYR A 125 7.62 -5.37 -12.96
CA TYR A 125 8.01 -5.13 -14.34
C TYR A 125 8.38 -3.67 -14.53
N VAL A 126 9.60 -3.43 -15.00
CA VAL A 126 10.11 -2.09 -15.31
C VAL A 126 10.31 -1.98 -16.82
N PRO A 127 9.53 -1.17 -17.52
CA PRO A 127 9.71 -1.01 -18.95
C PRO A 127 11.11 -0.46 -19.27
N GLY A 128 11.68 -0.98 -20.35
CA GLY A 128 12.85 -0.42 -21.01
C GLY A 128 12.43 0.03 -22.40
N GLY A 129 13.18 0.89 -22.99
CA GLY A 129 12.89 1.38 -24.33
C GLY A 129 13.87 2.48 -24.67
N THR A 130 13.36 3.64 -25.08
CA THR A 130 14.19 4.83 -25.38
C THR A 130 14.83 5.47 -24.14
N ALA A 131 14.32 5.18 -22.94
CA ALA A 131 14.91 5.61 -21.67
C ALA A 131 14.53 4.61 -20.54
N PRO A 132 15.41 4.41 -19.54
CA PRO A 132 15.07 3.63 -18.35
C PRO A 132 14.03 4.40 -17.52
N LEU A 133 12.89 3.77 -17.22
CA LEU A 133 11.84 4.36 -16.40
C LEU A 133 12.15 4.13 -14.90
N ILE A 134 13.11 4.88 -14.37
CA ILE A 134 13.55 4.78 -12.97
C ILE A 134 12.45 5.14 -11.98
N SER A 135 11.61 6.12 -12.32
CA SER A 135 10.45 6.50 -11.51
C SER A 135 9.46 5.34 -11.35
N SER A 136 9.18 4.62 -12.43
CA SER A 136 8.30 3.43 -12.37
C SER A 136 8.83 2.33 -11.44
N LEU A 137 10.15 2.17 -11.33
CA LEU A 137 10.72 1.27 -10.35
C LEU A 137 10.55 1.78 -8.92
N LEU A 138 10.81 3.07 -8.67
CA LEU A 138 10.65 3.67 -7.34
C LEU A 138 9.21 3.53 -6.83
N MET A 139 8.22 3.82 -7.69
CA MET A 139 6.80 3.73 -7.38
C MET A 139 6.30 2.31 -7.10
N GLN A 140 7.09 1.29 -7.39
CA GLN A 140 6.78 -0.12 -7.13
C GLN A 140 7.64 -0.69 -6.00
N ILE A 141 8.97 -0.47 -6.02
CA ILE A 141 9.89 -1.11 -5.08
C ILE A 141 9.75 -0.56 -3.66
N ILE A 142 9.47 0.75 -3.53
CA ILE A 142 9.31 1.39 -2.22
C ILE A 142 8.09 0.85 -1.48
N PRO A 143 6.86 0.91 -2.05
CA PRO A 143 5.71 0.36 -1.35
C PRO A 143 5.81 -1.15 -1.12
N ALA A 144 6.46 -1.93 -2.03
CA ALA A 144 6.74 -3.35 -1.81
C ALA A 144 7.63 -3.59 -0.57
N THR A 145 8.68 -2.77 -0.43
CA THR A 145 9.63 -2.87 0.70
C THR A 145 8.97 -2.43 2.01
N VAL A 146 8.26 -1.29 2.01
CA VAL A 146 7.55 -0.76 3.19
C VAL A 146 6.43 -1.70 3.64
N ALA A 147 5.73 -2.35 2.71
CA ALA A 147 4.73 -3.39 3.02
C ALA A 147 5.36 -4.58 3.74
N GLY A 148 6.63 -4.90 3.45
CA GLY A 148 7.34 -6.04 4.01
C GLY A 148 7.32 -7.28 3.11
N CYS A 149 7.22 -7.10 1.77
CA CYS A 149 7.33 -8.21 0.82
C CYS A 149 8.72 -8.88 0.92
N SER A 150 8.75 -10.16 1.21
CA SER A 150 10.01 -10.88 1.48
C SER A 150 10.77 -11.26 0.21
N ASN A 151 10.07 -11.47 -0.90
CA ASN A 151 10.65 -11.80 -2.20
C ASN A 151 10.18 -10.82 -3.28
N ILE A 152 11.06 -9.91 -3.68
CA ILE A 152 10.82 -8.95 -4.75
C ILE A 152 11.62 -9.39 -5.99
N VAL A 153 10.91 -9.66 -7.08
CA VAL A 153 11.46 -10.07 -8.38
C VAL A 153 11.34 -8.91 -9.34
N VAL A 154 12.44 -8.44 -9.89
CA VAL A 154 12.46 -7.33 -10.87
C VAL A 154 12.79 -7.88 -12.25
N CYS A 155 11.93 -7.60 -13.23
CA CYS A 155 12.18 -7.87 -14.64
C CYS A 155 12.27 -6.56 -15.43
N SER A 156 13.35 -6.40 -16.19
CA SER A 156 13.51 -5.26 -17.11
C SER A 156 14.21 -5.72 -18.39
N PRO A 157 13.85 -5.17 -19.56
CA PRO A 157 14.52 -5.51 -20.80
C PRO A 157 15.98 -5.04 -20.78
N PRO A 158 16.91 -5.88 -21.24
CA PRO A 158 18.29 -5.46 -21.40
C PRO A 158 18.46 -4.58 -22.64
N ASP A 159 19.55 -3.81 -22.66
CA ASP A 159 20.00 -3.08 -23.84
C ASP A 159 20.56 -4.02 -24.94
N ILE A 160 21.02 -3.45 -26.05
CA ILE A 160 21.63 -4.19 -27.19
C ILE A 160 22.91 -4.96 -26.82
N HIS A 161 23.50 -4.64 -25.67
CA HIS A 161 24.70 -5.31 -25.11
C HIS A 161 24.32 -6.36 -24.03
N GLY A 162 23.05 -6.57 -23.77
CA GLY A 162 22.54 -7.52 -22.77
C GLY A 162 22.69 -7.02 -21.31
N LYS A 163 22.70 -5.70 -21.10
CA LYS A 163 22.83 -5.08 -19.77
C LYS A 163 21.55 -4.39 -19.36
N ILE A 164 21.24 -4.41 -18.08
CA ILE A 164 20.23 -3.57 -17.46
C ILE A 164 20.82 -2.16 -17.22
N ALA A 165 19.97 -1.15 -17.31
CA ALA A 165 20.35 0.22 -17.01
C ALA A 165 20.93 0.34 -15.58
N PRO A 166 22.09 0.99 -15.41
CA PRO A 166 22.77 1.05 -14.13
C PRO A 166 21.92 1.73 -13.04
N GLU A 167 21.05 2.64 -13.40
CA GLU A 167 20.13 3.33 -12.48
C GLU A 167 19.15 2.32 -11.85
N ILE A 168 18.60 1.40 -12.64
CA ILE A 168 17.71 0.33 -12.16
C ILE A 168 18.47 -0.58 -11.19
N LEU A 169 19.69 -0.97 -11.53
CA LEU A 169 20.54 -1.81 -10.67
C LEU A 169 20.88 -1.11 -9.36
N TRP A 170 21.16 0.18 -9.41
CA TRP A 170 21.48 0.99 -8.23
C TRP A 170 20.29 1.10 -7.28
N ILE A 171 19.09 1.34 -7.81
CA ILE A 171 17.85 1.36 -7.02
C ILE A 171 17.59 -0.02 -6.39
N CYS A 172 17.71 -1.11 -7.15
CA CYS A 172 17.56 -2.45 -6.61
C CYS A 172 18.56 -2.72 -5.48
N LYS A 173 19.80 -2.25 -5.61
CA LYS A 173 20.81 -2.34 -4.55
C LYS A 173 20.42 -1.55 -3.32
N LEU A 174 19.92 -0.33 -3.49
CA LEU A 174 19.47 0.55 -2.39
C LEU A 174 18.40 -0.13 -1.52
N TYR A 175 17.51 -0.91 -2.14
CA TYR A 175 16.42 -1.63 -1.47
C TYR A 175 16.73 -3.13 -1.22
N ASN A 176 18.01 -3.55 -1.32
CA ASN A 176 18.46 -4.92 -1.10
C ASN A 176 17.78 -5.97 -1.98
N VAL A 177 17.34 -5.60 -3.19
CA VAL A 177 16.73 -6.52 -4.15
C VAL A 177 17.78 -7.10 -5.07
N SER A 178 17.98 -8.43 -5.03
CA SER A 178 18.97 -9.17 -5.83
C SER A 178 18.35 -10.09 -6.89
N ASN A 179 17.04 -10.30 -6.86
CA ASN A 179 16.34 -11.11 -7.86
C ASN A 179 15.96 -10.24 -9.07
N ILE A 180 16.98 -9.93 -9.89
CA ILE A 180 16.86 -9.05 -11.06
C ILE A 180 17.08 -9.87 -12.32
N TYR A 181 16.18 -9.74 -13.31
CA TYR A 181 16.20 -10.52 -14.54
C TYR A 181 16.16 -9.65 -15.79
N LYS A 182 17.00 -10.00 -16.77
CA LYS A 182 17.17 -9.36 -18.08
C LYS A 182 16.09 -9.85 -19.04
N ILE A 183 14.83 -9.62 -18.71
CA ILE A 183 13.68 -10.09 -19.47
C ILE A 183 12.69 -8.92 -19.59
N GLY A 184 12.29 -8.57 -20.81
CA GLY A 184 11.31 -7.53 -21.07
C GLY A 184 10.07 -8.09 -21.78
N GLY A 185 9.05 -7.24 -21.95
CA GLY A 185 7.84 -7.59 -22.70
C GLY A 185 6.93 -8.62 -22.04
N ALA A 186 6.00 -9.16 -22.81
CA ALA A 186 5.01 -10.14 -22.32
C ALA A 186 5.66 -11.39 -21.69
N GLN A 187 6.80 -11.83 -22.22
CA GLN A 187 7.49 -13.01 -21.69
C GLN A 187 8.01 -12.83 -20.25
N SER A 188 8.26 -11.60 -19.79
CA SER A 188 8.62 -11.33 -18.39
C SER A 188 7.43 -11.56 -17.45
N ILE A 189 6.26 -11.09 -17.86
CA ILE A 189 5.00 -11.30 -17.14
C ILE A 189 4.69 -12.78 -17.02
N LEU A 190 4.76 -13.50 -18.15
CA LEU A 190 4.51 -14.94 -18.19
C LEU A 190 5.54 -15.74 -17.39
N ALA A 191 6.83 -15.34 -17.43
CA ALA A 191 7.88 -15.99 -16.63
C ALA A 191 7.69 -15.78 -15.12
N MET A 192 7.26 -14.61 -14.68
CA MET A 192 6.92 -14.33 -13.28
C MET A 192 5.64 -15.04 -12.85
N ALA A 193 4.65 -15.13 -13.74
CA ALA A 193 3.35 -15.76 -13.43
C ALA A 193 3.46 -17.28 -13.25
N TYR A 194 4.18 -17.96 -14.14
CA TYR A 194 4.25 -19.43 -14.14
C TYR A 194 5.54 -20.00 -13.56
N GLY A 195 6.52 -19.14 -13.33
CA GLY A 195 7.85 -19.57 -12.90
C GLY A 195 8.65 -20.23 -14.05
N THR A 196 9.94 -20.26 -13.89
CA THR A 196 10.87 -21.05 -14.70
C THR A 196 11.98 -21.59 -13.80
N THR A 197 12.94 -22.35 -14.32
CA THR A 197 14.07 -22.80 -13.49
C THR A 197 14.95 -21.66 -12.97
N ILE A 198 14.84 -20.45 -13.53
CA ILE A 198 15.65 -19.28 -13.15
C ILE A 198 14.82 -18.13 -12.59
N VAL A 199 13.60 -17.90 -13.08
CA VAL A 199 12.69 -16.86 -12.59
C VAL A 199 11.72 -17.52 -11.61
N PRO A 200 11.69 -17.14 -10.34
CA PRO A 200 10.72 -17.68 -9.40
C PRO A 200 9.30 -17.21 -9.74
N GLN A 201 8.32 -18.07 -9.49
CA GLN A 201 6.92 -17.70 -9.56
C GLN A 201 6.63 -16.68 -8.45
N VAL A 202 5.75 -15.71 -8.76
CA VAL A 202 5.32 -14.67 -7.82
C VAL A 202 3.81 -14.75 -7.58
N SER A 203 3.34 -14.16 -6.50
CA SER A 203 1.92 -14.15 -6.11
C SER A 203 1.15 -12.98 -6.73
N LYS A 204 1.84 -11.86 -7.04
CA LYS A 204 1.24 -10.69 -7.69
C LYS A 204 2.26 -9.99 -8.58
N ILE A 205 1.81 -9.47 -9.72
CA ILE A 205 2.65 -8.81 -10.72
C ILE A 205 2.22 -7.35 -10.87
N PHE A 206 3.22 -6.47 -10.88
CA PHE A 206 3.06 -5.03 -10.98
C PHE A 206 3.87 -4.49 -12.17
N GLY A 207 3.45 -3.34 -12.65
CA GLY A 207 4.20 -2.54 -13.59
C GLY A 207 3.45 -2.19 -14.86
N PRO A 208 3.68 -0.97 -15.40
CA PRO A 208 3.11 -0.52 -16.65
C PRO A 208 3.79 -1.19 -17.84
N GLY A 209 3.14 -1.20 -18.99
CA GLY A 209 3.73 -1.75 -20.19
C GLY A 209 2.91 -1.46 -21.45
N ASN A 210 3.43 -1.89 -22.58
CA ASN A 210 2.74 -1.80 -23.87
C ASN A 210 1.57 -2.80 -23.98
N ALA A 211 0.86 -2.79 -25.10
CA ALA A 211 -0.29 -3.65 -25.34
C ALA A 211 -0.01 -5.15 -25.09
N TYR A 212 1.17 -5.65 -25.45
CA TYR A 212 1.57 -7.05 -25.22
C TYR A 212 1.75 -7.36 -23.71
N VAL A 213 2.36 -6.44 -22.95
CA VAL A 213 2.52 -6.58 -21.51
C VAL A 213 1.17 -6.53 -20.80
N ASN A 214 0.32 -5.59 -21.18
CA ASN A 214 -1.02 -5.44 -20.61
C ASN A 214 -1.88 -6.66 -20.91
N TYR A 215 -1.89 -7.15 -22.14
CA TYR A 215 -2.61 -8.38 -22.48
C TYR A 215 -2.05 -9.60 -21.73
N ALA A 216 -0.73 -9.69 -21.57
CA ALA A 216 -0.12 -10.76 -20.78
C ALA A 216 -0.59 -10.71 -19.32
N LYS A 217 -0.65 -9.52 -18.70
CA LYS A 217 -1.20 -9.33 -17.35
C LYS A 217 -2.66 -9.78 -17.27
N GLU A 218 -3.50 -9.36 -18.20
CA GLU A 218 -4.90 -9.78 -18.27
C GLU A 218 -5.03 -11.31 -18.44
N LEU A 219 -4.20 -11.91 -19.30
CA LEU A 219 -4.21 -13.36 -19.54
C LEU A 219 -3.84 -14.17 -18.29
N VAL A 220 -2.87 -13.70 -17.51
CA VAL A 220 -2.42 -14.39 -16.28
C VAL A 220 -3.24 -14.05 -15.04
N SER A 221 -4.14 -13.06 -15.10
CA SER A 221 -4.90 -12.59 -13.93
C SER A 221 -5.81 -13.64 -13.31
N LYS A 222 -6.09 -14.73 -14.04
CA LYS A 222 -6.81 -15.90 -13.53
C LYS A 222 -5.95 -16.81 -12.64
N ASP A 223 -4.64 -16.75 -12.82
CA ASP A 223 -3.67 -17.65 -12.18
C ASP A 223 -2.84 -16.89 -11.13
N VAL A 224 -2.51 -15.61 -11.38
CA VAL A 224 -1.69 -14.75 -10.53
C VAL A 224 -2.31 -13.37 -10.46
N ALA A 225 -2.38 -12.77 -9.29
CA ALA A 225 -2.91 -11.42 -9.14
C ALA A 225 -2.09 -10.39 -9.92
N ILE A 226 -2.74 -9.34 -10.38
CA ILE A 226 -2.08 -8.20 -11.04
C ILE A 226 -2.43 -6.89 -10.32
N ASP A 227 -1.69 -5.83 -10.60
CA ASP A 227 -2.03 -4.47 -10.16
C ASP A 227 -3.30 -3.97 -10.88
N LEU A 228 -3.17 -3.04 -11.82
CA LEU A 228 -4.30 -2.56 -12.62
C LEU A 228 -4.05 -2.83 -14.11
N PRO A 229 -5.13 -3.00 -14.87
CA PRO A 229 -5.02 -2.95 -16.33
C PRO A 229 -4.69 -1.51 -16.75
N ALA A 230 -3.54 -1.30 -17.38
CA ALA A 230 -3.09 0.01 -17.86
C ALA A 230 -3.47 0.23 -19.33
N GLY A 231 -3.62 1.48 -19.72
CA GLY A 231 -3.79 1.94 -21.10
C GLY A 231 -2.83 3.10 -21.39
N PRO A 232 -3.02 3.81 -22.52
CA PRO A 232 -2.26 5.02 -22.81
C PRO A 232 -2.43 6.07 -21.71
N SER A 233 -1.36 6.78 -21.40
CA SER A 233 -1.37 7.84 -20.39
C SER A 233 -2.20 9.04 -20.83
N GLU A 234 -2.86 9.69 -19.87
CA GLU A 234 -3.80 10.77 -20.12
C GLU A 234 -3.80 11.84 -19.03
N VAL A 235 -3.92 13.10 -19.44
CA VAL A 235 -4.08 14.24 -18.52
C VAL A 235 -5.32 15.04 -18.86
N MET A 236 -6.02 15.51 -17.84
CA MET A 236 -7.11 16.49 -17.97
C MET A 236 -6.74 17.74 -17.17
N ILE A 237 -6.77 18.89 -17.83
CA ILE A 237 -6.36 20.18 -17.28
C ILE A 237 -7.57 21.12 -17.29
N VAL A 238 -7.86 21.75 -16.17
CA VAL A 238 -8.94 22.73 -16.01
C VAL A 238 -8.34 24.09 -15.69
N THR A 239 -8.66 25.08 -16.51
CA THR A 239 -8.34 26.49 -16.22
C THR A 239 -9.31 27.44 -16.89
N ASN A 240 -9.68 28.51 -16.19
CA ASN A 240 -10.43 29.64 -16.70
C ASN A 240 -9.61 30.92 -16.73
N ASP A 241 -8.36 30.86 -16.28
CA ASP A 241 -7.44 31.99 -16.29
C ASP A 241 -6.59 32.01 -17.56
N LEU A 242 -6.57 33.16 -18.21
CA LEU A 242 -5.79 33.36 -19.42
C LEU A 242 -4.26 33.31 -19.15
N GLU A 243 -3.83 33.72 -17.95
CA GLU A 243 -2.44 33.69 -17.53
C GLU A 243 -1.92 32.27 -17.37
N ASN A 244 -2.75 31.34 -16.93
CA ASN A 244 -2.43 29.92 -16.79
C ASN A 244 -2.34 29.16 -18.12
N SER A 245 -2.66 29.80 -19.26
CA SER A 245 -2.66 29.13 -20.57
C SER A 245 -1.29 28.56 -20.97
N SER A 246 -0.19 29.18 -20.54
CA SER A 246 1.17 28.69 -20.82
C SER A 246 1.51 27.46 -19.96
N LEU A 247 1.02 27.40 -18.72
CA LEU A 247 1.18 26.26 -17.82
C LEU A 247 0.36 25.08 -18.35
N ALA A 248 -0.91 25.30 -18.68
CA ALA A 248 -1.77 24.29 -19.26
C ALA A 248 -1.19 23.69 -20.56
N ALA A 249 -0.51 24.50 -21.35
CA ALA A 249 0.18 24.03 -22.57
C ALA A 249 1.40 23.16 -22.23
N ALA A 250 2.18 23.52 -21.21
CA ALA A 250 3.33 22.75 -20.74
C ALA A 250 2.90 21.40 -20.19
N ASP A 251 1.89 21.36 -19.32
CA ASP A 251 1.35 20.12 -18.74
C ASP A 251 0.71 19.21 -19.81
N ALA A 252 0.03 19.78 -20.81
CA ALA A 252 -0.49 18.99 -21.93
C ALA A 252 0.65 18.38 -22.77
N LEU A 253 1.77 19.07 -22.93
CA LEU A 253 2.93 18.59 -23.68
C LEU A 253 3.74 17.56 -22.89
N SER A 254 3.85 17.71 -21.56
CA SER A 254 4.51 16.69 -20.72
C SER A 254 3.84 15.32 -20.85
N GLN A 255 2.50 15.29 -20.87
CA GLN A 255 1.76 14.07 -21.10
C GLN A 255 1.88 13.54 -22.53
N LEU A 256 1.78 14.42 -23.52
CA LEU A 256 1.81 14.03 -24.93
C LEU A 256 3.18 13.53 -25.41
N GLU A 257 4.27 13.79 -24.68
CA GLU A 257 5.59 13.26 -25.03
C GLU A 257 5.82 11.81 -24.57
N HIS A 258 4.93 11.22 -23.76
CA HIS A 258 5.05 9.83 -23.31
C HIS A 258 4.93 8.83 -24.45
N GLY A 259 3.96 9.02 -25.37
CA GLY A 259 3.72 8.12 -26.50
C GLY A 259 2.84 8.77 -27.56
N ASP A 260 2.81 8.17 -28.73
CA ASP A 260 1.98 8.62 -29.86
C ASP A 260 0.48 8.46 -29.61
N ASP A 261 0.11 7.56 -28.70
CA ASP A 261 -1.25 7.25 -28.24
C ASP A 261 -1.68 8.02 -26.98
N SER A 262 -0.77 8.76 -26.34
CA SER A 262 -1.05 9.62 -25.18
C SER A 262 -2.09 10.69 -25.49
N LYS A 263 -2.91 11.05 -24.50
CA LYS A 263 -4.02 12.01 -24.64
C LYS A 263 -3.90 13.16 -23.65
N ALA A 264 -4.36 14.33 -24.11
CA ALA A 264 -4.51 15.49 -23.24
C ALA A 264 -5.86 16.17 -23.48
N PHE A 265 -6.52 16.54 -22.39
CA PHE A 265 -7.79 17.25 -22.42
C PHE A 265 -7.62 18.57 -21.69
N VAL A 266 -8.03 19.67 -22.31
CA VAL A 266 -8.04 20.97 -21.64
C VAL A 266 -9.45 21.50 -21.61
N ILE A 267 -9.97 21.78 -20.41
CA ILE A 267 -11.32 22.27 -20.19
C ILE A 267 -11.28 23.72 -19.72
N SER A 268 -12.10 24.56 -20.32
CA SER A 268 -12.32 25.93 -19.88
C SER A 268 -13.74 26.38 -20.18
N GLN A 269 -14.30 27.24 -19.35
CA GLN A 269 -15.53 27.95 -19.65
C GLN A 269 -15.33 29.10 -20.65
N LYS A 270 -14.08 29.51 -20.86
CA LYS A 270 -13.71 30.65 -21.70
C LYS A 270 -13.00 30.19 -22.97
N LEU A 271 -13.57 30.50 -24.14
CA LEU A 271 -13.01 30.10 -25.43
C LEU A 271 -11.64 30.75 -25.71
N ASN A 272 -11.42 32.01 -25.29
CA ASN A 272 -10.14 32.71 -25.46
C ASN A 272 -8.99 32.02 -24.73
N VAL A 273 -9.23 31.41 -23.55
CA VAL A 273 -8.26 30.61 -22.81
C VAL A 273 -7.87 29.37 -23.65
N LEU A 274 -8.84 28.61 -24.16
CA LEU A 274 -8.57 27.43 -24.99
C LEU A 274 -7.78 27.79 -26.27
N MET A 275 -8.11 28.90 -26.90
CA MET A 275 -7.38 29.37 -28.08
C MET A 275 -5.94 29.81 -27.77
N LYS A 276 -5.74 30.40 -26.58
CA LYS A 276 -4.39 30.76 -26.10
C LYS A 276 -3.59 29.50 -25.77
N VAL A 277 -4.16 28.51 -25.06
CA VAL A 277 -3.52 27.21 -24.82
C VAL A 277 -3.09 26.57 -26.13
N LYS A 278 -3.97 26.52 -27.14
CA LYS A 278 -3.64 25.99 -28.46
C LYS A 278 -2.41 26.68 -29.07
N SER A 279 -2.36 28.01 -28.98
CA SER A 279 -1.23 28.81 -29.48
C SER A 279 0.06 28.49 -28.72
N GLU A 280 0.00 28.42 -27.39
CA GLU A 280 1.17 28.14 -26.55
C GLU A 280 1.68 26.69 -26.77
N VAL A 281 0.82 25.68 -26.92
CA VAL A 281 1.21 24.30 -27.28
C VAL A 281 2.02 24.29 -28.59
N LEU A 282 1.55 24.99 -29.64
CA LEU A 282 2.25 25.05 -30.92
C LEU A 282 3.59 25.79 -30.84
N LYS A 283 3.69 26.75 -29.93
CA LYS A 283 4.90 27.52 -29.68
C LYS A 283 5.93 26.68 -28.87
N GLN A 284 5.54 26.16 -27.73
CA GLN A 284 6.42 25.43 -26.80
C GLN A 284 6.92 24.10 -27.40
N LYS A 285 6.07 23.38 -28.14
CA LYS A 285 6.46 22.17 -28.83
C LYS A 285 7.74 22.29 -29.65
N LYS A 286 8.01 23.46 -30.27
CA LYS A 286 9.16 23.66 -31.14
C LYS A 286 10.51 23.48 -30.45
N SER A 287 10.58 23.71 -29.13
CA SER A 287 11.80 23.60 -28.33
C SER A 287 12.02 22.21 -27.70
N LEU A 288 11.03 21.30 -27.77
CA LEU A 288 11.11 19.99 -27.15
C LEU A 288 11.87 18.99 -28.03
N LYS A 289 12.54 18.01 -27.41
CA LYS A 289 13.42 17.06 -28.12
C LYS A 289 12.66 15.95 -28.82
N ARG A 290 11.52 15.48 -28.27
CA ARG A 290 10.78 14.29 -28.76
C ARG A 290 9.80 14.63 -29.90
N GLN A 291 10.26 15.36 -30.91
CA GLN A 291 9.44 15.90 -31.99
C GLN A 291 8.63 14.83 -32.75
N THR A 292 9.20 13.66 -33.01
CA THR A 292 8.51 12.58 -33.74
C THR A 292 7.25 12.15 -33.01
N ILE A 293 7.34 11.90 -31.72
CA ILE A 293 6.20 11.50 -30.88
C ILE A 293 5.19 12.65 -30.80
N LEU A 294 5.65 13.85 -30.46
CA LEU A 294 4.79 15.02 -30.33
C LEU A 294 4.06 15.41 -31.62
N ASN A 295 4.60 15.10 -32.79
CA ASN A 295 3.91 15.34 -34.08
C ASN A 295 2.68 14.46 -34.24
N GLU A 296 2.73 13.24 -33.72
CA GLU A 296 1.59 12.31 -33.75
C GLU A 296 0.64 12.55 -32.58
N SER A 297 1.14 12.56 -31.35
CA SER A 297 0.32 12.66 -30.14
C SER A 297 -0.46 13.97 -30.01
N ILE A 298 0.03 15.07 -30.59
CA ILE A 298 -0.67 16.37 -30.59
C ILE A 298 -2.05 16.30 -31.27
N LYS A 299 -2.30 15.31 -32.11
CA LYS A 299 -3.61 15.05 -32.72
C LYS A 299 -4.63 14.64 -31.65
N ASN A 300 -4.16 14.08 -30.54
CA ASN A 300 -4.96 13.61 -29.41
C ASN A 300 -5.20 14.69 -28.36
N LEU A 301 -4.76 15.93 -28.58
CA LEU A 301 -5.14 17.07 -27.76
C LEU A 301 -6.57 17.51 -28.07
N ILE A 302 -7.42 17.48 -27.06
CA ILE A 302 -8.83 17.87 -27.13
C ILE A 302 -9.08 19.07 -26.23
N LEU A 303 -9.54 20.16 -26.81
CA LEU A 303 -9.92 21.37 -26.11
C LEU A 303 -11.45 21.38 -25.94
N ILE A 304 -11.94 21.60 -24.72
CA ILE A 304 -13.38 21.48 -24.41
C ILE A 304 -13.86 22.77 -23.77
N LYS A 305 -14.82 23.41 -24.39
CA LYS A 305 -15.52 24.53 -23.78
C LYS A 305 -16.70 24.01 -22.96
N SER A 306 -16.61 24.10 -21.65
CA SER A 306 -17.69 23.79 -20.70
C SER A 306 -18.62 24.99 -20.50
N LYS A 307 -19.79 24.75 -19.88
CA LYS A 307 -20.81 25.78 -19.63
C LYS A 307 -20.69 26.42 -18.25
N SER A 308 -20.28 25.62 -17.26
CA SER A 308 -20.24 26.00 -15.84
C SER A 308 -19.30 25.07 -15.08
N VAL A 309 -19.05 25.37 -13.80
CA VAL A 309 -18.34 24.51 -12.86
C VAL A 309 -18.98 23.12 -12.80
N ILE A 310 -20.31 23.05 -12.70
CA ILE A 310 -21.05 21.78 -12.65
C ILE A 310 -20.83 20.95 -13.93
N ASP A 311 -20.92 21.59 -15.11
CA ASP A 311 -20.67 20.92 -16.40
C ASP A 311 -19.20 20.44 -16.49
N THR A 312 -18.25 21.22 -15.97
CA THR A 312 -16.84 20.83 -15.88
C THR A 312 -16.66 19.59 -15.00
N SER A 313 -17.23 19.58 -13.79
CA SER A 313 -17.16 18.44 -12.87
C SER A 313 -17.82 17.18 -13.45
N GLN A 314 -18.93 17.33 -14.19
CA GLN A 314 -19.55 16.21 -14.91
C GLN A 314 -18.61 15.63 -15.98
N LEU A 315 -17.97 16.50 -16.78
CA LEU A 315 -16.99 16.06 -17.79
C LEU A 315 -15.79 15.32 -17.18
N ILE A 316 -15.29 15.81 -16.05
CA ILE A 316 -14.21 15.15 -15.29
C ILE A 316 -14.66 13.75 -14.88
N ASN A 317 -15.83 13.62 -14.23
CA ASN A 317 -16.36 12.35 -13.76
C ASN A 317 -16.73 11.39 -14.89
N GLU A 318 -17.19 11.91 -16.04
CA GLU A 318 -17.45 11.10 -17.25
C GLU A 318 -16.16 10.51 -17.81
N CYS A 319 -15.10 11.31 -17.91
CA CYS A 319 -13.78 10.90 -18.38
C CYS A 319 -13.09 9.99 -17.37
N ALA A 320 -13.13 10.36 -16.08
CA ALA A 320 -12.35 9.73 -15.02
C ALA A 320 -10.85 9.66 -15.38
N PRO A 321 -10.19 10.81 -15.54
CA PRO A 321 -8.84 10.88 -16.07
C PRO A 321 -7.81 10.27 -15.12
N GLU A 322 -6.70 9.79 -15.68
CA GLU A 322 -5.53 9.35 -14.92
C GLU A 322 -4.99 10.50 -14.07
N HIS A 323 -4.65 11.61 -14.70
CA HIS A 323 -4.19 12.83 -14.05
C HIS A 323 -5.20 13.96 -14.27
N LEU A 324 -5.58 14.63 -13.19
CA LEU A 324 -6.40 15.83 -13.22
C LEU A 324 -5.62 17.00 -12.65
N ILE A 325 -5.48 18.07 -13.42
CA ILE A 325 -4.85 19.32 -12.97
C ILE A 325 -5.92 20.42 -12.90
N LEU A 326 -6.10 21.00 -11.74
CA LEU A 326 -6.93 22.16 -11.48
C LEU A 326 -6.02 23.35 -11.27
N LEU A 327 -5.73 24.10 -12.35
CA LEU A 327 -4.67 25.12 -12.33
C LEU A 327 -5.03 26.41 -11.58
N ASP A 328 -6.31 26.76 -11.54
CA ASP A 328 -6.75 28.02 -10.97
C ASP A 328 -6.82 27.95 -9.43
N ASP A 329 -6.58 29.05 -8.74
CA ASP A 329 -6.57 29.10 -7.26
C ASP A 329 -7.92 28.77 -6.62
N ASP A 330 -9.01 28.89 -7.39
CA ASP A 330 -10.37 28.56 -6.96
C ASP A 330 -10.71 27.06 -7.11
N PHE A 331 -9.70 26.18 -7.23
CA PHE A 331 -9.85 24.72 -7.39
C PHE A 331 -10.76 24.07 -6.34
N ALA A 332 -10.85 24.64 -5.13
CA ALA A 332 -11.68 24.11 -4.05
C ALA A 332 -13.17 23.98 -4.43
N GLN A 333 -13.66 24.77 -5.39
CA GLN A 333 -15.05 24.68 -5.88
C GLN A 333 -15.35 23.38 -6.64
N TYR A 334 -14.32 22.70 -7.17
CA TYR A 334 -14.48 21.47 -7.94
C TYR A 334 -14.37 20.22 -7.05
N LEU A 335 -13.48 20.22 -6.05
CA LEU A 335 -13.11 19.03 -5.26
C LEU A 335 -14.31 18.25 -4.70
N PRO A 336 -15.35 18.88 -4.08
CA PRO A 336 -16.47 18.14 -3.51
C PRO A 336 -17.32 17.38 -4.53
N SER A 337 -17.23 17.74 -5.82
CA SER A 337 -18.04 17.15 -6.90
C SER A 337 -17.23 16.20 -7.80
N ILE A 338 -15.92 16.06 -7.57
CA ILE A 338 -15.06 15.13 -8.32
C ILE A 338 -15.03 13.80 -7.58
N ASN A 339 -15.58 12.77 -8.23
CA ASN A 339 -15.60 11.40 -7.70
C ASN A 339 -14.61 10.48 -8.42
N ASN A 340 -14.17 10.85 -9.63
CA ASN A 340 -13.43 9.96 -10.51
C ASN A 340 -12.21 10.67 -11.09
N ALA A 341 -11.05 10.41 -10.52
CA ALA A 341 -9.72 10.76 -11.06
C ALA A 341 -8.67 9.84 -10.43
N GLY A 342 -7.60 9.56 -11.14
CA GLY A 342 -6.48 8.78 -10.59
C GLY A 342 -5.69 9.58 -9.56
N SER A 343 -5.27 10.81 -9.94
CA SER A 343 -4.67 11.81 -9.05
C SER A 343 -5.18 13.21 -9.39
N ILE A 344 -5.23 14.11 -8.40
CA ILE A 344 -5.65 15.50 -8.56
C ILE A 344 -4.52 16.42 -8.10
N PHE A 345 -4.07 17.31 -8.99
CA PHE A 345 -3.05 18.32 -8.74
C PHE A 345 -3.73 19.70 -8.69
N CYS A 346 -3.54 20.43 -7.60
CA CYS A 346 -4.26 21.65 -7.31
C CYS A 346 -3.33 22.87 -7.29
N GLY A 347 -3.72 23.92 -8.04
CA GLY A 347 -3.01 25.18 -8.11
C GLY A 347 -1.89 25.20 -9.16
N SER A 348 -1.49 26.42 -9.53
CA SER A 348 -0.52 26.68 -10.60
C SER A 348 0.91 26.19 -10.31
N LEU A 349 1.24 25.92 -9.06
CA LEU A 349 2.56 25.42 -8.62
C LEU A 349 2.59 23.90 -8.42
N SER A 350 1.53 23.17 -8.74
CA SER A 350 1.41 21.72 -8.57
C SER A 350 1.31 21.00 -9.93
N PRO A 351 2.38 20.94 -10.73
CA PRO A 351 2.36 20.22 -11.99
C PRO A 351 2.32 18.70 -11.75
N GLU A 352 1.74 17.98 -12.71
CA GLU A 352 1.73 16.52 -12.77
C GLU A 352 3.12 15.90 -12.56
N SER A 353 4.15 16.52 -13.15
CA SER A 353 5.54 16.05 -13.04
C SER A 353 6.06 15.95 -11.60
N PHE A 354 5.50 16.70 -10.64
CA PHE A 354 5.85 16.52 -9.23
C PHE A 354 5.37 15.15 -8.73
N GLY A 355 4.16 14.76 -9.10
CA GLY A 355 3.60 13.45 -8.78
C GLY A 355 4.34 12.31 -9.47
N ASP A 356 4.72 12.51 -10.71
CA ASP A 356 5.43 11.50 -11.50
C ASP A 356 6.80 11.14 -10.96
N TYR A 357 7.47 12.10 -10.29
CA TYR A 357 8.86 11.88 -9.92
C TYR A 357 9.15 11.95 -8.43
N ALA A 358 8.60 12.92 -7.68
CA ALA A 358 9.22 13.24 -6.40
C ALA A 358 8.31 13.67 -5.26
N SER A 359 7.04 14.03 -5.48
CA SER A 359 6.16 14.55 -4.41
C SER A 359 5.76 13.50 -3.38
N GLY A 360 5.85 12.21 -3.74
CA GLY A 360 5.43 11.10 -2.90
C GLY A 360 4.13 10.45 -3.36
N SER A 361 3.31 11.09 -4.20
CA SER A 361 2.19 10.44 -4.87
C SER A 361 2.69 9.39 -5.87
N ASN A 362 1.88 8.38 -6.13
CA ASN A 362 2.25 7.31 -7.06
C ASN A 362 1.67 7.59 -8.44
N HIS A 363 2.49 7.46 -9.49
CA HIS A 363 2.09 7.69 -10.86
C HIS A 363 1.56 6.43 -11.58
N VAL A 364 1.58 5.27 -10.94
CA VAL A 364 0.94 4.07 -11.48
C VAL A 364 -0.56 4.17 -11.21
N LEU A 365 -1.26 4.79 -12.14
CA LEU A 365 -2.64 5.21 -11.99
C LEU A 365 -3.56 4.48 -12.98
N PRO A 366 -4.86 4.40 -12.68
CA PRO A 366 -5.83 3.82 -13.60
C PRO A 366 -6.07 4.75 -14.79
N THR A 367 -6.00 4.20 -16.00
CA THR A 367 -6.21 4.90 -17.28
C THR A 367 -7.50 4.47 -17.97
N ASN A 368 -7.87 5.10 -19.08
CA ASN A 368 -9.04 4.75 -19.89
C ASN A 368 -10.35 4.72 -19.09
N GLY A 369 -10.56 5.71 -18.23
CA GLY A 369 -11.77 5.82 -17.41
C GLY A 369 -11.87 4.81 -16.27
N LYS A 370 -10.83 4.02 -16.01
CA LYS A 370 -10.82 3.02 -14.92
C LYS A 370 -10.70 3.63 -13.53
N ALA A 371 -10.38 4.93 -13.42
CA ALA A 371 -10.44 5.66 -12.16
C ALA A 371 -11.86 5.73 -11.55
N LYS A 372 -12.88 5.24 -12.25
CA LYS A 372 -14.24 5.01 -11.69
C LYS A 372 -14.28 3.85 -10.70
N THR A 373 -13.35 2.92 -10.77
CA THR A 373 -13.38 1.67 -9.99
C THR A 373 -12.03 1.27 -9.38
N TYR A 374 -10.94 1.86 -9.86
CA TYR A 374 -9.58 1.58 -9.39
C TYR A 374 -8.96 2.85 -8.79
N SER A 375 -8.18 2.67 -7.75
CA SER A 375 -7.29 3.70 -7.20
C SER A 375 -5.89 3.56 -7.79
N GLY A 376 -5.06 4.58 -7.65
CA GLY A 376 -3.63 4.47 -7.91
C GLY A 376 -2.95 3.42 -7.04
N LEU A 377 -1.79 2.96 -7.50
CA LEU A 377 -0.97 2.00 -6.79
C LEU A 377 -0.51 2.56 -5.44
N GLY A 378 -0.72 1.79 -4.39
CA GLY A 378 -0.32 2.15 -3.04
C GLY A 378 0.11 0.93 -2.24
N ILE A 379 0.50 1.15 -0.99
CA ILE A 379 0.97 0.08 -0.11
C ILE A 379 -0.05 -1.04 0.08
N LYS A 380 -1.35 -0.71 0.06
CA LYS A 380 -2.46 -1.67 0.15
C LYS A 380 -2.42 -2.76 -0.94
N ASP A 381 -1.82 -2.44 -2.09
CA ASP A 381 -1.74 -3.36 -3.22
C ASP A 381 -0.65 -4.42 -3.03
N PHE A 382 0.32 -4.15 -2.15
CA PHE A 382 1.41 -5.07 -1.78
C PHE A 382 1.11 -5.92 -0.55
N GLY A 383 -0.11 -5.89 -0.07
CA GLY A 383 -0.58 -6.69 1.05
C GLY A 383 -2.05 -7.05 0.94
N LYS A 384 -2.52 -7.69 1.99
CA LYS A 384 -3.92 -8.06 2.16
C LYS A 384 -4.34 -7.83 3.61
N GLN A 385 -5.60 -7.52 3.82
CA GLN A 385 -6.18 -7.44 5.16
C GLN A 385 -6.85 -8.76 5.52
N ILE A 386 -6.44 -9.35 6.65
CA ILE A 386 -7.03 -10.55 7.22
C ILE A 386 -7.95 -10.11 8.34
N THR A 387 -9.23 -10.50 8.28
CA THR A 387 -10.15 -10.26 9.37
C THR A 387 -9.90 -11.29 10.46
N VAL A 388 -9.70 -10.82 11.68
CA VAL A 388 -9.55 -11.64 12.89
C VAL A 388 -10.75 -11.40 13.77
N GLN A 389 -11.26 -12.45 14.42
CA GLN A 389 -12.38 -12.41 15.34
C GLN A 389 -12.08 -13.20 16.58
N THR A 390 -12.48 -12.64 17.73
CA THR A 390 -12.53 -13.38 18.99
C THR A 390 -13.94 -13.32 19.58
N ALA A 391 -14.28 -14.31 20.37
CA ALA A 391 -15.52 -14.39 21.12
C ALA A 391 -15.23 -14.81 22.56
N SER A 392 -15.73 -14.04 23.53
CA SER A 392 -15.82 -14.49 24.92
C SER A 392 -17.03 -15.41 25.12
N SER A 393 -17.14 -16.04 26.30
CA SER A 393 -18.34 -16.82 26.68
C SER A 393 -19.61 -15.97 26.59
N GLU A 394 -19.58 -14.72 27.06
CA GLU A 394 -20.70 -13.77 26.95
C GLU A 394 -21.04 -13.50 25.48
N GLY A 395 -20.03 -13.18 24.65
CA GLY A 395 -20.22 -12.94 23.22
C GLY A 395 -20.81 -14.15 22.50
N PHE A 396 -20.35 -15.35 22.81
CA PHE A 396 -20.92 -16.59 22.30
C PHE A 396 -22.39 -16.70 22.67
N MET A 397 -22.76 -16.49 23.94
CA MET A 397 -24.14 -16.56 24.41
C MET A 397 -25.03 -15.54 23.74
N ASN A 398 -24.51 -14.32 23.47
CA ASN A 398 -25.23 -13.25 22.81
C ASN A 398 -25.53 -13.53 21.32
N LEU A 399 -24.68 -14.30 20.62
CA LEU A 399 -24.84 -14.55 19.18
C LEU A 399 -25.37 -15.93 18.81
N LYS A 400 -25.24 -16.95 19.69
CA LYS A 400 -25.51 -18.33 19.33
C LYS A 400 -26.88 -18.55 18.71
N ASP A 401 -27.93 -17.97 19.28
CA ASP A 401 -29.31 -18.18 18.83
C ASP A 401 -29.57 -17.48 17.47
N THR A 402 -28.98 -16.33 17.25
CA THR A 402 -29.02 -15.64 15.96
C THR A 402 -28.38 -16.48 14.87
N VAL A 403 -27.18 -17.02 15.13
CA VAL A 403 -26.44 -17.84 14.16
C VAL A 403 -27.17 -19.13 13.85
N THR A 404 -27.66 -19.86 14.87
CA THR A 404 -28.39 -21.14 14.66
C THR A 404 -29.70 -20.91 13.92
N THR A 405 -30.41 -19.81 14.19
CA THR A 405 -31.66 -19.46 13.48
C THR A 405 -31.40 -19.20 12.01
N LEU A 406 -30.38 -18.37 11.69
CA LEU A 406 -30.03 -18.06 10.30
C LEU A 406 -29.53 -19.32 9.55
N ALA A 407 -28.65 -20.10 10.16
CA ALA A 407 -28.15 -21.33 9.56
C ALA A 407 -29.28 -22.34 9.27
N SER A 408 -30.24 -22.49 10.18
CA SER A 408 -31.40 -23.33 9.97
C SER A 408 -32.32 -22.83 8.85
N ALA A 409 -32.50 -21.52 8.75
CA ALA A 409 -33.29 -20.91 7.67
C ALA A 409 -32.66 -21.13 6.29
N GLU A 410 -31.33 -21.21 6.22
CA GLU A 410 -30.56 -21.50 4.99
C GLU A 410 -30.41 -23.00 4.73
N GLY A 411 -30.89 -23.86 5.62
CA GLY A 411 -30.73 -25.34 5.54
C GLY A 411 -29.28 -25.81 5.78
N LEU A 412 -28.48 -25.01 6.50
CA LEU A 412 -27.07 -25.29 6.80
C LEU A 412 -26.90 -25.90 8.19
N ASP A 413 -27.41 -27.11 8.38
CA ASP A 413 -27.43 -27.81 9.69
C ASP A 413 -26.04 -27.97 10.32
N ALA A 414 -25.00 -28.16 9.52
CA ALA A 414 -23.64 -28.25 10.03
C ALA A 414 -23.13 -26.94 10.65
N HIS A 415 -23.59 -25.78 10.16
CA HIS A 415 -23.27 -24.47 10.74
C HIS A 415 -23.97 -24.29 12.09
N ALA A 416 -25.24 -24.68 12.20
CA ALA A 416 -25.97 -24.69 13.47
C ALA A 416 -25.31 -25.64 14.47
N ALA A 417 -25.00 -26.87 14.07
CA ALA A 417 -24.33 -27.87 14.90
C ALA A 417 -22.94 -27.42 15.38
N ALA A 418 -22.21 -26.66 14.54
CA ALA A 418 -20.90 -26.10 14.92
C ALA A 418 -21.02 -25.10 16.08
N VAL A 419 -22.13 -24.37 16.17
CA VAL A 419 -22.42 -23.49 17.30
C VAL A 419 -22.88 -24.30 18.49
N ASP A 420 -23.82 -25.25 18.31
CA ASP A 420 -24.41 -26.01 19.38
C ASP A 420 -23.39 -26.86 20.15
N ILE A 421 -22.43 -27.48 19.48
CA ILE A 421 -21.38 -28.26 20.13
C ILE A 421 -20.49 -27.40 21.05
N ARG A 422 -20.39 -26.10 20.80
CA ARG A 422 -19.63 -25.18 21.64
C ARG A 422 -20.36 -24.74 22.89
N ARG A 423 -21.69 -24.97 22.99
CA ARG A 423 -22.48 -24.70 24.22
C ARG A 423 -21.92 -25.43 25.42
N SER A 424 -21.41 -26.66 25.24
CA SER A 424 -20.79 -27.43 26.32
C SER A 424 -19.44 -26.85 26.81
N ARG A 425 -18.84 -25.95 26.05
CA ARG A 425 -17.62 -25.26 26.46
C ARG A 425 -17.90 -24.01 27.28
N VAL A 426 -19.10 -23.45 27.15
CA VAL A 426 -19.60 -22.34 27.97
C VAL A 426 -20.13 -23.00 29.24
N THR A 427 -19.29 -23.19 30.22
CA THR A 427 -19.71 -23.71 31.52
C THR A 427 -20.42 -22.60 32.30
N ASP A 428 -21.48 -22.93 33.08
CA ASP A 428 -22.13 -22.02 34.04
C ASP A 428 -21.16 -21.57 35.16
N THR A 429 -19.94 -22.07 35.12
CA THR A 429 -18.79 -21.59 35.89
C THR A 429 -18.01 -20.57 35.07
N ASP A 430 -18.66 -19.51 34.66
CA ASP A 430 -17.91 -18.30 34.24
C ASP A 430 -17.34 -17.58 35.46
N LYS A 431 -16.73 -18.40 36.34
CA LYS A 431 -15.81 -17.99 37.39
C LYS A 431 -14.37 -17.97 36.91
N SER A 432 -14.13 -18.16 35.60
CA SER A 432 -12.79 -17.92 35.08
C SER A 432 -12.50 -16.41 35.23
N ARG A 433 -11.48 -16.11 35.99
CA ARG A 433 -11.01 -14.73 36.19
C ARG A 433 -10.32 -14.27 34.92
N SER A 434 -11.12 -14.04 33.87
CA SER A 434 -10.64 -13.64 32.55
C SER A 434 -11.37 -12.39 32.05
N CYS A 435 -10.67 -11.58 31.27
CA CYS A 435 -11.19 -10.34 30.72
C CYS A 435 -10.61 -10.07 29.36
N VAL A 436 -11.44 -9.53 28.46
CA VAL A 436 -10.99 -8.86 27.24
C VAL A 436 -11.23 -7.37 27.46
N GLU A 437 -10.18 -6.58 27.39
CA GLU A 437 -10.23 -5.13 27.54
C GLU A 437 -9.74 -4.47 26.26
N ILE A 438 -10.43 -3.42 25.84
CA ILE A 438 -10.09 -2.65 24.67
C ILE A 438 -10.09 -1.18 25.05
N ARG A 439 -8.98 -0.49 24.79
CA ARG A 439 -8.86 0.94 24.98
C ARG A 439 -8.43 1.61 23.68
N LYS A 440 -9.17 2.63 23.28
CA LYS A 440 -8.83 3.45 22.13
C LYS A 440 -8.85 4.92 22.54
N THR A 441 -7.72 5.59 22.34
CA THR A 441 -7.56 7.04 22.45
C THR A 441 -7.24 7.63 21.08
N ASN A 442 -6.81 8.88 21.02
CA ASN A 442 -6.25 9.46 19.79
C ASN A 442 -4.82 8.97 19.54
N GLU A 443 -4.12 8.60 20.62
CA GLU A 443 -2.69 8.27 20.67
C GLU A 443 -2.45 6.76 20.61
N THR A 444 -3.38 5.95 21.17
CA THR A 444 -3.18 4.50 21.31
C THR A 444 -4.41 3.68 20.96
N ASN A 445 -4.18 2.44 20.51
CA ASN A 445 -5.20 1.43 20.31
C ASN A 445 -4.72 0.10 20.91
N ILE A 446 -5.33 -0.31 22.03
CA ILE A 446 -4.86 -1.40 22.87
C ILE A 446 -5.91 -2.49 22.94
N TYR A 447 -5.46 -3.73 22.78
CA TYR A 447 -6.23 -4.95 23.02
C TYR A 447 -5.51 -5.80 24.04
N ILE A 448 -6.22 -6.17 25.10
CA ILE A 448 -5.76 -7.12 26.12
C ILE A 448 -6.76 -8.24 26.28
N ASN A 449 -6.27 -9.48 26.19
CA ASN A 449 -7.00 -10.67 26.60
C ASN A 449 -6.22 -11.33 27.74
N LEU A 450 -6.80 -11.31 28.93
CA LEU A 450 -6.19 -11.73 30.19
C LEU A 450 -6.95 -12.91 30.80
N ASN A 451 -6.23 -13.92 31.26
CA ASN A 451 -6.79 -14.98 32.10
C ASN A 451 -5.91 -15.17 33.33
N LEU A 452 -6.42 -14.81 34.51
CA LEU A 452 -5.71 -14.92 35.78
C LEU A 452 -5.53 -16.39 36.23
N ASP A 453 -6.36 -17.30 35.72
CA ASP A 453 -6.30 -18.74 35.98
C ASP A 453 -5.59 -19.49 34.82
N GLY A 454 -4.65 -18.83 34.18
CA GLY A 454 -3.93 -19.34 33.01
C GLY A 454 -2.78 -20.29 33.32
N SER A 455 -1.92 -20.45 32.35
CA SER A 455 -0.72 -21.30 32.42
C SER A 455 0.59 -20.56 32.12
N GLY A 456 0.52 -19.23 31.96
CA GLY A 456 1.64 -18.37 31.58
C GLY A 456 1.92 -18.36 30.08
N LYS A 457 0.88 -18.49 29.24
CA LYS A 457 0.96 -18.30 27.80
C LYS A 457 0.87 -16.82 27.48
N TYR A 458 1.70 -16.37 26.56
CA TYR A 458 1.69 -14.97 26.16
C TYR A 458 1.90 -14.77 24.66
N SER A 459 1.40 -13.65 24.17
CA SER A 459 1.72 -13.08 22.88
C SER A 459 1.59 -11.55 23.03
N ILE A 460 2.71 -10.86 23.06
CA ILE A 460 2.79 -9.45 23.44
C ILE A 460 3.48 -8.68 22.34
N ASN A 461 2.91 -7.55 21.96
CA ASN A 461 3.47 -6.62 21.01
C ASN A 461 3.01 -5.19 21.37
N THR A 462 3.87 -4.46 22.05
CA THR A 462 3.63 -3.05 22.43
C THR A 462 4.32 -2.08 21.47
N GLY A 463 5.23 -2.57 20.64
CA GLY A 463 6.14 -1.75 19.85
C GLY A 463 7.37 -1.28 20.63
N ILE A 464 7.47 -1.57 21.96
CA ILE A 464 8.60 -1.25 22.82
C ILE A 464 9.18 -2.58 23.31
N SER A 465 10.32 -2.99 22.76
CA SER A 465 10.85 -4.34 22.91
C SER A 465 11.16 -4.72 24.35
N PHE A 466 11.64 -3.76 25.15
CA PHE A 466 11.95 -4.03 26.56
C PHE A 466 10.67 -4.17 27.41
N LEU A 467 9.62 -3.41 27.11
CA LEU A 467 8.31 -3.56 27.76
C LEU A 467 7.68 -4.91 27.40
N ASP A 468 7.76 -5.34 26.13
CA ASP A 468 7.33 -6.67 25.71
C ASP A 468 7.99 -7.73 26.57
N HIS A 469 9.31 -7.67 26.71
CA HIS A 469 10.06 -8.62 27.53
C HIS A 469 9.62 -8.61 29.02
N LEU A 470 9.39 -7.46 29.62
CA LEU A 470 8.91 -7.38 31.01
C LEU A 470 7.53 -8.00 31.19
N LEU A 471 6.60 -7.74 30.26
CA LEU A 471 5.25 -8.30 30.29
C LEU A 471 5.23 -9.80 30.00
N GLU A 472 6.12 -10.32 29.17
CA GLU A 472 6.35 -11.74 28.96
C GLU A 472 6.81 -12.42 30.25
N GLN A 473 7.77 -11.82 30.98
CA GLN A 473 8.23 -12.34 32.28
C GLN A 473 7.09 -12.31 33.31
N PHE A 474 6.32 -11.21 33.34
CA PHE A 474 5.14 -11.11 34.20
C PHE A 474 4.16 -12.26 33.93
N SER A 475 3.76 -12.47 32.68
CA SER A 475 2.85 -13.57 32.29
C SER A 475 3.42 -14.94 32.66
N LYS A 476 4.68 -15.21 32.31
CA LYS A 476 5.34 -16.49 32.53
C LYS A 476 5.42 -16.87 34.01
N HIS A 477 5.84 -15.94 34.84
CA HIS A 477 6.09 -16.19 36.27
C HIS A 477 4.81 -16.18 37.11
N SER A 478 3.85 -15.31 36.78
CA SER A 478 2.55 -15.25 37.47
C SER A 478 1.60 -16.38 37.08
N LYS A 479 1.89 -17.12 35.98
CA LYS A 479 0.99 -18.08 35.34
C LYS A 479 -0.28 -17.46 34.73
N ILE A 480 -0.34 -16.16 34.61
CA ILE A 480 -1.41 -15.44 33.93
C ILE A 480 -1.23 -15.61 32.41
N ASP A 481 -2.27 -16.01 31.69
CA ASP A 481 -2.22 -15.96 30.24
C ASP A 481 -2.49 -14.50 29.79
N LEU A 482 -1.62 -13.94 28.96
CA LEU A 482 -1.67 -12.54 28.52
C LEU A 482 -1.44 -12.41 27.02
N TYR A 483 -2.46 -11.94 26.32
CA TYR A 483 -2.36 -11.52 24.92
C TYR A 483 -2.54 -10.00 24.90
N LEU A 484 -1.51 -9.27 24.46
CA LEU A 484 -1.50 -7.81 24.46
C LEU A 484 -0.99 -7.31 23.11
N MET A 485 -1.77 -6.46 22.47
CA MET A 485 -1.38 -5.73 21.28
C MET A 485 -1.63 -4.25 21.50
N CYS A 486 -0.66 -3.44 21.17
CA CYS A 486 -0.77 -1.99 21.18
C CYS A 486 -0.26 -1.41 19.85
N ASP A 487 -1.03 -0.48 19.33
CA ASP A 487 -0.64 0.41 18.24
C ASP A 487 -0.64 1.82 18.82
N GLY A 488 0.53 2.34 19.14
CA GLY A 488 0.73 3.62 19.80
C GLY A 488 1.52 4.61 18.93
N ASP A 489 1.47 5.88 19.30
CA ASP A 489 2.11 6.99 18.59
C ASP A 489 3.63 7.10 18.87
N LEU A 490 4.33 5.97 18.86
CA LEU A 490 5.78 5.86 19.12
C LEU A 490 6.66 6.77 18.24
N HIS A 491 6.10 7.35 17.19
CA HIS A 491 6.77 8.37 16.38
C HIS A 491 6.84 9.75 17.09
N ILE A 492 6.06 9.94 18.14
CA ILE A 492 6.12 11.10 19.04
C ILE A 492 7.09 10.79 20.20
N ASP A 493 6.67 9.86 21.07
CA ASP A 493 7.47 9.24 22.11
C ASP A 493 6.78 7.96 22.63
N GLU A 494 7.34 7.33 23.66
CA GLU A 494 6.81 6.11 24.26
C GLU A 494 5.84 6.34 25.42
N HIS A 495 5.66 7.57 25.89
CA HIS A 495 4.91 7.92 27.10
C HIS A 495 3.46 7.43 27.05
N HIS A 496 2.70 7.88 26.01
CA HIS A 496 1.29 7.51 25.88
C HIS A 496 1.10 6.00 25.76
N THR A 497 1.98 5.34 25.03
CA THR A 497 1.94 3.89 24.84
C THR A 497 2.11 3.15 26.15
N ILE A 498 3.10 3.51 26.97
CA ILE A 498 3.39 2.87 28.27
C ILE A 498 2.25 3.13 29.26
N GLU A 499 1.81 4.37 29.39
CA GLU A 499 0.76 4.78 30.33
C GLU A 499 -0.57 4.08 29.99
N ASP A 500 -1.01 4.14 28.76
CA ASP A 500 -2.28 3.55 28.31
C ASP A 500 -2.28 2.01 28.41
N ILE A 501 -1.16 1.35 28.16
CA ILE A 501 -1.01 -0.10 28.41
C ILE A 501 -1.16 -0.39 29.90
N ALA A 502 -0.53 0.37 30.78
CA ALA A 502 -0.62 0.19 32.23
C ALA A 502 -2.06 0.36 32.73
N ILE A 503 -2.73 1.43 32.32
CA ILE A 503 -4.14 1.70 32.64
C ILE A 503 -5.03 0.55 32.16
N THR A 504 -4.85 0.11 30.91
CA THR A 504 -5.68 -0.95 30.33
C THR A 504 -5.44 -2.30 31.00
N LEU A 505 -4.19 -2.64 31.29
CA LEU A 505 -3.84 -3.88 31.99
C LEU A 505 -4.39 -3.88 33.42
N GLY A 506 -4.27 -2.75 34.14
CA GLY A 506 -4.86 -2.59 35.47
C GLY A 506 -6.39 -2.73 35.45
N SER A 507 -7.06 -2.15 34.46
CA SER A 507 -8.51 -2.30 34.23
C SER A 507 -8.87 -3.75 33.96
N ALA A 508 -8.15 -4.43 33.08
CA ALA A 508 -8.37 -5.84 32.74
C ALA A 508 -8.22 -6.76 33.97
N ILE A 509 -7.17 -6.55 34.79
CA ILE A 509 -6.97 -7.29 36.04
C ILE A 509 -8.12 -7.05 37.00
N ASN A 510 -8.53 -5.79 37.19
CA ASN A 510 -9.64 -5.44 38.09
C ASN A 510 -10.96 -6.07 37.62
N THR A 511 -11.24 -6.05 36.33
CA THR A 511 -12.43 -6.68 35.74
C THR A 511 -12.40 -8.19 35.91
N ALA A 512 -11.26 -8.83 35.69
CA ALA A 512 -11.09 -10.27 35.86
C ALA A 512 -11.19 -10.72 37.34
N LEU A 513 -10.80 -9.87 38.29
CA LEU A 513 -10.93 -10.12 39.73
C LEU A 513 -12.39 -10.01 40.24
N ASN A 514 -13.26 -9.37 39.46
CA ASN A 514 -14.68 -9.19 39.73
C ASN A 514 -14.96 -8.75 41.19
N ASP A 515 -15.70 -9.55 41.98
CA ASP A 515 -16.05 -9.29 43.38
C ASP A 515 -14.90 -9.54 44.36
N ARG A 516 -13.77 -10.03 43.87
CA ARG A 516 -12.55 -10.36 44.63
C ARG A 516 -12.78 -11.42 45.72
N LEU A 517 -13.85 -12.21 45.64
CA LEU A 517 -14.10 -13.30 46.58
C LEU A 517 -13.13 -14.47 46.37
N GLY A 518 -12.66 -15.07 47.43
CA GLY A 518 -11.78 -16.23 47.41
C GLY A 518 -10.33 -15.98 47.03
N ILE A 519 -9.89 -14.71 46.97
CA ILE A 519 -8.47 -14.35 46.73
C ILE A 519 -7.74 -14.03 48.03
N CYS A 520 -6.41 -14.21 48.04
CA CYS A 520 -5.52 -13.62 49.05
C CYS A 520 -5.31 -12.14 48.74
N ARG A 521 -5.97 -11.26 49.48
CA ARG A 521 -5.92 -9.81 49.25
C ARG A 521 -4.51 -9.21 49.37
N TYR A 522 -3.74 -9.71 50.33
CA TYR A 522 -2.41 -9.20 50.65
C TYR A 522 -1.33 -10.17 50.20
N SER A 523 -0.28 -9.66 49.59
CA SER A 523 0.93 -10.42 49.28
C SER A 523 2.16 -9.53 49.46
N SER A 524 3.23 -10.08 49.98
CA SER A 524 4.53 -9.42 50.02
C SER A 524 5.63 -10.41 49.68
N VAL A 525 6.60 -9.93 48.91
CA VAL A 525 7.89 -10.58 48.70
C VAL A 525 8.93 -9.65 49.26
N GLU A 526 9.47 -9.99 50.42
CA GLU A 526 10.43 -9.13 51.11
C GLU A 526 11.75 -9.01 50.37
N THR A 527 12.13 -10.06 49.64
CA THR A 527 13.40 -10.06 48.93
C THR A 527 13.37 -11.03 47.77
N LEU A 528 13.37 -10.51 46.54
CA LEU A 528 13.75 -11.21 45.34
C LEU A 528 15.16 -10.72 44.96
N VAL A 529 16.08 -11.66 44.74
CA VAL A 529 17.46 -11.36 44.33
C VAL A 529 17.71 -11.92 42.98
N MET A 530 18.21 -11.12 42.07
CA MET A 530 18.70 -11.52 40.76
C MET A 530 19.96 -10.71 40.45
N ASP A 531 21.07 -11.40 40.24
CA ASP A 531 22.40 -10.81 40.08
C ASP A 531 22.73 -9.82 41.22
N GLU A 532 23.00 -8.55 40.94
CA GLU A 532 23.32 -7.52 41.89
C GLU A 532 22.09 -6.74 42.38
N VAL A 533 20.88 -7.13 41.96
CA VAL A 533 19.63 -6.41 42.27
C VAL A 533 18.82 -7.15 43.32
N LYS A 534 18.38 -6.39 44.33
CA LYS A 534 17.40 -6.81 45.32
C LYS A 534 16.12 -6.02 45.13
N CYS A 535 15.01 -6.71 44.99
CA CYS A 535 13.67 -6.11 44.88
C CYS A 535 12.76 -6.59 46.02
N SER A 536 11.99 -5.69 46.62
CA SER A 536 10.94 -6.01 47.60
C SER A 536 9.62 -5.43 47.12
N VAL A 537 8.57 -6.24 47.07
CA VAL A 537 7.24 -5.83 46.58
C VAL A 537 6.18 -6.23 47.59
N SER A 538 5.28 -5.32 47.94
CA SER A 538 4.09 -5.57 48.76
C SER A 538 2.86 -5.08 48.02
N ILE A 539 1.85 -5.92 47.91
CA ILE A 539 0.62 -5.63 47.16
C ILE A 539 -0.60 -5.80 48.07
N ASP A 540 -1.50 -4.82 48.06
CA ASP A 540 -2.85 -4.89 48.62
C ASP A 540 -3.86 -4.62 47.50
N LEU A 541 -4.66 -5.63 47.11
CA LEU A 541 -5.69 -5.51 46.08
C LEU A 541 -6.91 -4.74 46.63
N ALA A 542 -6.70 -3.52 47.04
CA ALA A 542 -7.71 -2.61 47.59
C ALA A 542 -8.37 -1.74 46.52
N SER A 543 -9.47 -1.04 46.89
CA SER A 543 -10.15 -0.09 45.99
C SER A 543 -9.46 1.27 45.93
N ARG A 544 -8.57 1.57 46.87
CA ARG A 544 -7.86 2.85 46.94
C ARG A 544 -6.53 2.73 46.22
N ARG A 545 -6.25 3.67 45.35
CA ARG A 545 -4.98 3.76 44.63
C ARG A 545 -3.91 4.28 45.59
N TYR A 546 -2.79 3.60 45.67
CA TYR A 546 -1.62 4.02 46.42
C TYR A 546 -0.38 3.33 45.85
N LEU A 547 0.62 4.11 45.53
CA LEU A 547 1.94 3.62 45.10
C LEU A 547 3.02 4.21 46.03
N SER A 548 3.93 3.38 46.49
CA SER A 548 5.20 3.81 47.09
C SER A 548 6.33 3.17 46.31
N PHE A 549 6.99 3.95 45.51
CA PHE A 549 8.08 3.50 44.65
C PHE A 549 9.41 4.03 45.16
N GLN A 550 10.40 3.17 45.30
CA GLN A 550 11.75 3.54 45.73
C GLN A 550 12.77 2.77 44.92
N CYS A 551 13.53 3.47 44.09
CA CYS A 551 14.65 2.92 43.36
C CYS A 551 15.90 3.78 43.54
N SER A 552 16.96 3.21 44.11
CA SER A 552 18.18 3.96 44.44
C SER A 552 19.05 4.30 43.23
N LYS A 553 18.94 3.50 42.14
CA LYS A 553 19.67 3.71 40.90
C LYS A 553 18.83 3.19 39.72
N LEU A 554 18.24 4.09 38.99
CA LEU A 554 17.56 3.79 37.77
C LEU A 554 18.43 4.25 36.59
N ARG A 555 18.61 3.40 35.57
CA ARG A 555 19.24 3.85 34.33
C ARG A 555 18.28 4.78 33.60
N GLU A 556 18.83 5.79 32.93
CA GLU A 556 18.04 6.75 32.15
C GLU A 556 17.23 6.03 31.07
N VAL A 557 17.84 5.07 30.36
CA VAL A 557 17.18 4.22 29.39
C VAL A 557 17.65 2.77 29.49
N VAL A 558 16.74 1.82 29.36
CA VAL A 558 17.04 0.37 29.28
C VAL A 558 16.45 -0.20 27.99
N GLY A 559 17.30 -0.51 27.02
CA GLY A 559 16.84 -0.86 25.68
C GLY A 559 16.18 0.34 25.00
N ASP A 560 14.91 0.20 24.70
CA ASP A 560 14.01 1.23 24.17
C ASP A 560 12.99 1.75 25.20
N PHE A 561 13.22 1.49 26.51
CA PHE A 561 12.33 1.86 27.61
C PHE A 561 12.99 2.92 28.51
N PRO A 562 12.42 4.13 28.64
CA PRO A 562 12.91 5.14 29.56
C PRO A 562 12.70 4.74 31.03
N GLY A 563 13.75 4.84 31.82
CA GLY A 563 13.68 4.43 33.22
C GLY A 563 12.65 5.18 34.04
N GLU A 564 12.44 6.46 33.80
CA GLU A 564 11.42 7.29 34.45
C GLU A 564 10.00 6.76 34.27
N MET A 565 9.72 6.09 33.13
CA MET A 565 8.41 5.50 32.84
C MET A 565 8.07 4.30 33.75
N LEU A 566 9.03 3.75 34.47
CA LEU A 566 8.77 2.61 35.36
C LEU A 566 7.82 2.99 36.51
N GLU A 567 7.99 4.18 37.12
CA GLU A 567 7.07 4.67 38.14
C GLU A 567 5.70 5.02 37.58
N HIS A 568 5.66 5.57 36.35
CA HIS A 568 4.42 5.88 35.63
C HIS A 568 3.60 4.64 35.28
N PHE A 569 4.24 3.50 35.06
CA PHE A 569 3.57 2.24 34.74
C PHE A 569 2.73 1.70 35.91
N PHE A 570 3.15 1.92 37.15
CA PHE A 570 2.46 1.44 38.36
C PHE A 570 1.53 2.51 38.94
#